data_52d8d36b7edc00e1d14f455b1b9c6f51
#
_entry.id   52d8d36b7edc00e1d14f455b1b9c6f51
#
_cell.length_a   1.000
_cell.length_b   1.000
_cell.length_c   1.000
_cell.angle_alpha   90.00
_cell.angle_beta   90.00
_cell.angle_gamma   90.00
#
_symmetry.space_group_name_H-M   'P 1'
#
loop_
_entity.id
_entity.type
_entity.pdbx_description
1 polymer ?
#
loop_
_entity_poly.entity_id
_entity_poly.type
_entity_poly.pdbx_seq_one_letter_code
_entity_poly.pdbx_strand_id
1 'polypeptide(L)'
;AELNLYNWSDYADPATIADFAKENNVKVNEAFYDSNEVLEAKILTGKSGFDLTAPSLSNIGRQIKAGAYQPIDKSQIPNYNNLDPELMKLMDQVDPGNKYAVPYFWGVNTLAINTAAVKKAIGSDKLPDNEWDLVFNPEYTSKLKSCGISFFDSPVEQFPLALKYIGKDPNSEKPEDLEAAAAMMKTVRGDIKRFSSSGYIDN
;
A
#
# COMPACT_ATOMS: atom_id res chain seq x y z
N ALA A 1 16.89 27.17 2.65
CA ALA A 1 16.20 26.18 3.47
C ALA A 1 16.42 24.78 2.88
N GLU A 2 16.26 23.74 3.70
CA GLU A 2 16.27 22.35 3.25
C GLU A 2 14.96 21.68 3.66
N LEU A 3 14.48 20.72 2.85
CA LEU A 3 13.34 19.86 3.11
C LEU A 3 13.78 18.41 2.91
N ASN A 4 13.61 17.58 3.93
CA ASN A 4 13.94 16.16 3.89
C ASN A 4 12.65 15.36 3.70
N LEU A 5 12.45 14.86 2.48
CA LEU A 5 11.28 14.10 2.07
C LEU A 5 11.58 12.60 2.10
N TYR A 6 10.77 11.82 2.81
CA TYR A 6 10.84 10.36 2.80
C TYR A 6 9.57 9.80 2.18
N ASN A 7 9.66 9.33 0.95
CA ASN A 7 8.54 8.99 0.09
C ASN A 7 8.59 7.55 -0.42
N TRP A 8 7.52 7.08 -1.00
CA TRP A 8 7.51 5.86 -1.78
C TRP A 8 8.39 6.02 -3.02
N SER A 9 9.06 4.93 -3.42
CA SER A 9 9.75 4.88 -4.71
C SER A 9 8.76 5.14 -5.84
N ASP A 10 9.18 5.90 -6.85
CA ASP A 10 8.41 6.17 -8.08
C ASP A 10 7.06 6.91 -7.91
N TYR A 11 6.84 7.56 -6.76
CA TYR A 11 5.59 8.28 -6.48
C TYR A 11 5.60 9.76 -6.86
N ALA A 12 6.76 10.33 -7.13
CA ALA A 12 6.88 11.71 -7.58
C ALA A 12 7.68 11.79 -8.89
N ASP A 13 7.22 12.63 -9.81
CA ASP A 13 8.02 12.99 -10.98
C ASP A 13 9.21 13.86 -10.51
N PRO A 14 10.46 13.48 -10.81
CA PRO A 14 11.63 14.26 -10.45
C PRO A 14 11.59 15.70 -10.95
N ALA A 15 10.95 15.96 -12.11
CA ALA A 15 10.78 17.31 -12.63
C ALA A 15 9.89 18.16 -11.72
N THR A 16 8.81 17.59 -11.18
CA THR A 16 7.92 18.28 -10.23
C THR A 16 8.65 18.66 -8.94
N ILE A 17 9.49 17.76 -8.41
CA ILE A 17 10.31 18.05 -7.21
C ILE A 17 11.34 19.15 -7.51
N ALA A 18 11.99 19.11 -8.69
CA ALA A 18 12.95 20.11 -9.09
C ALA A 18 12.32 21.50 -9.28
N ASP A 19 11.14 21.56 -9.88
CA ASP A 19 10.38 22.81 -10.07
C ASP A 19 9.96 23.39 -8.70
N PHE A 20 9.42 22.58 -7.81
CA PHE A 20 9.09 22.98 -6.43
C PHE A 20 10.32 23.55 -5.72
N ALA A 21 11.45 22.87 -5.79
CA ALA A 21 12.69 23.29 -5.14
C ALA A 21 13.15 24.65 -5.67
N LYS A 22 13.07 24.87 -6.98
CA LYS A 22 13.45 26.13 -7.65
C LYS A 22 12.49 27.27 -7.29
N GLU A 23 11.18 27.04 -7.40
CA GLU A 23 10.16 28.06 -7.14
C GLU A 23 10.17 28.56 -5.69
N ASN A 24 10.46 27.66 -4.74
CA ASN A 24 10.48 27.97 -3.32
C ASN A 24 11.87 28.25 -2.77
N ASN A 25 12.91 28.25 -3.60
CA ASN A 25 14.32 28.42 -3.18
C ASN A 25 14.69 27.50 -2.01
N VAL A 26 14.32 26.22 -2.12
CA VAL A 26 14.57 25.19 -1.13
C VAL A 26 15.34 24.03 -1.75
N LYS A 27 16.27 23.43 -1.00
CA LYS A 27 16.90 22.18 -1.38
C LYS A 27 16.03 21.03 -0.88
N VAL A 28 15.55 20.16 -1.77
CA VAL A 28 14.82 18.95 -1.40
C VAL A 28 15.80 17.78 -1.39
N ASN A 29 15.89 17.13 -0.23
CA ASN A 29 16.65 15.89 -0.07
C ASN A 29 15.64 14.73 -0.02
N GLU A 30 15.66 13.86 -1.01
CA GLU A 30 14.75 12.73 -1.09
C GLU A 30 15.40 11.45 -0.59
N ALA A 31 14.64 10.67 0.15
CA ALA A 31 14.92 9.27 0.46
C ALA A 31 13.66 8.45 0.22
N PHE A 32 13.83 7.16 -0.08
CA PHE A 32 12.73 6.31 -0.52
C PHE A 32 12.58 5.08 0.36
N TYR A 33 11.36 4.55 0.40
CA TYR A 33 11.02 3.27 1.01
C TYR A 33 10.03 2.50 0.13
N ASP A 34 10.00 1.19 0.33
CA ASP A 34 9.18 0.26 -0.46
C ASP A 34 8.10 -0.43 0.39
N SER A 35 8.06 -0.17 1.70
CA SER A 35 7.04 -0.72 2.58
C SER A 35 6.75 0.19 3.78
N ASN A 36 5.51 0.09 4.30
CA ASN A 36 5.12 0.82 5.52
C ASN A 36 5.95 0.40 6.74
N GLU A 37 6.37 -0.85 6.80
CA GLU A 37 7.19 -1.40 7.87
C GLU A 37 8.56 -0.72 7.93
N VAL A 38 9.21 -0.52 6.78
CA VAL A 38 10.48 0.21 6.66
C VAL A 38 10.31 1.67 7.06
N LEU A 39 9.26 2.33 6.56
CA LEU A 39 8.93 3.70 6.97
C LEU A 39 8.76 3.78 8.49
N GLU A 40 7.90 2.93 9.06
CA GLU A 40 7.57 2.96 10.48
C GLU A 40 8.79 2.71 11.37
N ALA A 41 9.60 1.72 11.04
CA ALA A 41 10.85 1.45 11.76
C ALA A 41 11.76 2.68 11.80
N LYS A 42 11.75 3.49 10.73
CA LYS A 42 12.59 4.69 10.64
C LYS A 42 12.02 5.86 11.45
N ILE A 43 10.72 6.16 11.30
CA ILE A 43 10.13 7.35 11.93
C ILE A 43 9.92 7.19 13.44
N LEU A 44 9.65 5.97 13.93
CA LEU A 44 9.46 5.71 15.35
C LEU A 44 10.76 5.79 16.18
N THR A 45 11.92 5.96 15.56
CA THR A 45 13.16 6.27 16.28
C THR A 45 13.14 7.63 16.98
N GLY A 46 12.17 8.50 16.66
CA GLY A 46 12.02 9.85 17.22
C GLY A 46 13.03 10.88 16.70
N LYS A 47 14.01 10.47 15.90
CA LYS A 47 15.02 11.34 15.26
C LYS A 47 15.29 10.85 13.84
N SER A 48 14.23 10.72 13.05
CA SER A 48 14.33 10.21 11.68
C SER A 48 15.13 11.12 10.75
N GLY A 49 15.13 12.42 11.02
CA GLY A 49 15.75 13.45 10.18
C GLY A 49 14.87 13.84 8.97
N PHE A 50 13.65 13.35 8.90
CA PHE A 50 12.69 13.70 7.83
C PHE A 50 11.67 14.72 8.31
N ASP A 51 11.32 15.64 7.41
CA ASP A 51 10.31 16.69 7.63
C ASP A 51 8.93 16.25 7.14
N LEU A 52 8.89 15.44 6.07
CA LEU A 52 7.66 14.97 5.43
C LEU A 52 7.76 13.51 5.04
N THR A 53 6.69 12.76 5.29
CA THR A 53 6.55 11.34 4.87
C THR A 53 5.14 11.06 4.36
N ALA A 54 4.95 9.95 3.63
CA ALA A 54 3.67 9.55 3.03
C ALA A 54 3.25 8.14 3.45
N PRO A 55 2.88 7.88 4.73
CA PRO A 55 2.42 6.57 5.17
C PRO A 55 1.07 6.20 4.55
N SER A 56 0.79 4.91 4.45
CA SER A 56 -0.56 4.44 4.12
C SER A 56 -1.53 4.72 5.26
N LEU A 57 -2.82 4.93 4.93
CA LEU A 57 -3.87 5.26 5.88
C LEU A 57 -4.00 4.22 7.01
N SER A 58 -3.80 2.94 6.70
CA SER A 58 -3.79 1.84 7.68
C SER A 58 -2.74 1.98 8.79
N ASN A 59 -1.66 2.72 8.54
CA ASN A 59 -0.54 2.86 9.47
C ASN A 59 -0.55 4.18 10.24
N ILE A 60 -1.07 5.26 9.64
CA ILE A 60 -0.94 6.61 10.17
C ILE A 60 -1.55 6.78 11.55
N GLY A 61 -2.71 6.18 11.84
CA GLY A 61 -3.37 6.30 13.14
C GLY A 61 -2.52 5.78 14.30
N ARG A 62 -1.80 4.69 14.09
CA ARG A 62 -0.85 4.12 15.05
C ARG A 62 0.35 5.03 15.25
N GLN A 63 0.88 5.57 14.18
CA GLN A 63 2.03 6.46 14.17
C GLN A 63 1.73 7.81 14.83
N ILE A 64 0.52 8.36 14.65
CA ILE A 64 0.03 9.55 15.36
C ILE A 64 0.00 9.29 16.88
N LYS A 65 -0.57 8.15 17.30
CA LYS A 65 -0.63 7.75 18.72
C LYS A 65 0.76 7.60 19.34
N ALA A 66 1.73 7.16 18.55
CA ALA A 66 3.14 7.06 18.96
C ALA A 66 3.87 8.41 18.97
N GLY A 67 3.24 9.51 18.56
CA GLY A 67 3.83 10.84 18.55
C GLY A 67 4.83 11.07 17.42
N ALA A 68 4.72 10.31 16.31
CA ALA A 68 5.64 10.44 15.18
C ALA A 68 5.44 11.74 14.39
N TYR A 69 4.27 12.36 14.48
CA TYR A 69 3.87 13.52 13.69
C TYR A 69 3.47 14.70 14.56
N GLN A 70 3.65 15.89 14.02
CA GLN A 70 3.12 17.13 14.58
C GLN A 70 1.87 17.57 13.80
N PRO A 71 0.95 18.32 14.45
CA PRO A 71 -0.22 18.84 13.76
C PRO A 71 0.15 19.78 12.63
N ILE A 72 -0.64 19.72 11.55
CA ILE A 72 -0.54 20.62 10.40
C ILE A 72 -1.28 21.92 10.70
N ASP A 73 -0.65 23.07 10.44
CA ASP A 73 -1.32 24.35 10.40
C ASP A 73 -2.03 24.53 9.04
N LYS A 74 -3.32 24.20 9.01
CA LYS A 74 -4.13 24.30 7.79
C LYS A 74 -4.23 25.71 7.22
N SER A 75 -4.03 26.74 8.04
CA SER A 75 -4.06 28.14 7.58
C SER A 75 -2.89 28.46 6.64
N GLN A 76 -1.81 27.67 6.70
CA GLN A 76 -0.65 27.80 5.82
C GLN A 76 -0.79 27.00 4.51
N ILE A 77 -1.90 26.30 4.32
CA ILE A 77 -2.16 25.49 3.11
C ILE A 77 -3.30 26.12 2.32
N PRO A 78 -3.03 27.07 1.40
CA PRO A 78 -4.08 27.82 0.69
C PRO A 78 -5.00 26.92 -0.15
N ASN A 79 -4.47 25.80 -0.63
CA ASN A 79 -5.19 24.83 -1.45
C ASN A 79 -5.89 23.72 -0.64
N TYR A 80 -5.94 23.82 0.68
CA TYR A 80 -6.53 22.79 1.54
C TYR A 80 -7.97 22.45 1.15
N ASN A 81 -8.75 23.45 0.71
CA ASN A 81 -10.15 23.27 0.29
C ASN A 81 -10.32 22.56 -1.06
N ASN A 82 -9.23 22.31 -1.80
CA ASN A 82 -9.25 21.54 -3.05
C ASN A 82 -9.15 20.04 -2.81
N LEU A 83 -8.92 19.62 -1.56
CA LEU A 83 -8.83 18.19 -1.22
C LEU A 83 -10.20 17.52 -1.37
N ASP A 84 -10.17 16.27 -1.83
CA ASP A 84 -11.38 15.47 -2.02
C ASP A 84 -12.10 15.25 -0.68
N PRO A 85 -13.38 15.66 -0.54
CA PRO A 85 -14.10 15.58 0.73
C PRO A 85 -14.39 14.14 1.19
N GLU A 86 -14.54 13.18 0.26
CA GLU A 86 -14.76 11.78 0.62
C GLU A 86 -13.47 11.14 1.18
N LEU A 87 -12.33 11.47 0.59
CA LEU A 87 -11.03 11.04 1.14
C LEU A 87 -10.77 11.69 2.50
N MET A 88 -11.11 12.96 2.67
CA MET A 88 -10.99 13.64 3.97
C MET A 88 -11.86 13.01 5.05
N LYS A 89 -13.09 12.62 4.70
CA LYS A 89 -14.00 11.90 5.59
C LYS A 89 -13.47 10.49 5.95
N LEU A 90 -12.86 9.80 5.00
CA LEU A 90 -12.22 8.51 5.25
C LEU A 90 -11.04 8.66 6.21
N MET A 91 -10.20 9.66 5.99
CA MET A 91 -9.04 9.94 6.84
C MET A 91 -9.44 10.35 8.26
N ASP A 92 -10.56 11.05 8.45
CA ASP A 92 -11.08 11.46 9.76
C ASP A 92 -11.30 10.28 10.72
N GLN A 93 -11.52 9.07 10.20
CA GLN A 93 -11.67 7.86 11.01
C GLN A 93 -10.39 7.46 11.76
N VAL A 94 -9.22 7.81 11.23
CA VAL A 94 -7.91 7.47 11.81
C VAL A 94 -7.12 8.68 12.28
N ASP A 95 -7.41 9.85 11.73
CA ASP A 95 -6.86 11.18 12.09
C ASP A 95 -8.01 12.14 12.38
N PRO A 96 -8.66 12.06 13.55
CA PRO A 96 -9.83 12.87 13.88
C PRO A 96 -9.58 14.39 13.72
N GLY A 97 -10.37 15.00 12.85
CA GLY A 97 -10.24 16.39 12.44
C GLY A 97 -9.15 16.62 11.40
N ASN A 98 -8.59 15.55 10.79
CA ASN A 98 -7.52 15.64 9.78
C ASN A 98 -6.39 16.59 10.23
N LYS A 99 -5.85 16.36 11.42
CA LYS A 99 -4.92 17.27 12.08
C LYS A 99 -3.47 17.06 11.64
N TYR A 100 -3.12 15.85 11.24
CA TYR A 100 -1.73 15.43 11.05
C TYR A 100 -1.38 15.13 9.59
N ALA A 101 -2.39 14.88 8.74
CA ALA A 101 -2.16 14.47 7.38
C ALA A 101 -3.14 15.09 6.37
N VAL A 102 -2.71 15.06 5.11
CA VAL A 102 -3.55 15.35 3.93
C VAL A 102 -3.44 14.17 2.96
N PRO A 103 -4.48 13.85 2.17
CA PRO A 103 -4.41 12.79 1.17
C PRO A 103 -3.39 13.17 0.10
N TYR A 104 -2.56 12.19 -0.29
CA TYR A 104 -1.56 12.32 -1.35
C TYR A 104 -1.99 11.54 -2.59
N PHE A 105 -1.93 10.21 -2.52
CA PHE A 105 -2.48 9.31 -3.52
C PHE A 105 -3.46 8.34 -2.88
N TRP A 106 -4.34 7.78 -3.69
CA TRP A 106 -5.18 6.66 -3.30
C TRP A 106 -5.15 5.58 -4.38
N GLY A 107 -5.41 4.36 -4.01
CA GLY A 107 -5.43 3.23 -4.90
C GLY A 107 -6.19 2.05 -4.31
N VAL A 108 -6.21 0.97 -5.05
CA VAL A 108 -6.82 -0.29 -4.62
C VAL A 108 -5.84 -1.43 -4.82
N ASN A 109 -5.87 -2.41 -3.92
CA ASN A 109 -5.18 -3.68 -4.13
C ASN A 109 -6.03 -4.53 -5.07
N THR A 110 -5.45 -4.91 -6.19
CA THR A 110 -6.13 -5.69 -7.23
C THR A 110 -5.17 -6.68 -7.89
N LEU A 111 -5.71 -7.47 -8.83
CA LEU A 111 -4.94 -8.39 -9.64
C LEU A 111 -4.51 -7.74 -10.95
N ALA A 112 -3.23 -7.84 -11.28
CA ALA A 112 -2.73 -7.63 -12.63
C ALA A 112 -2.67 -9.00 -13.33
N ILE A 113 -3.41 -9.17 -14.42
CA ILE A 113 -3.59 -10.47 -15.08
C ILE A 113 -3.09 -10.39 -16.52
N ASN A 114 -2.07 -11.18 -16.86
CA ASN A 114 -1.76 -11.46 -18.26
C ASN A 114 -2.81 -12.43 -18.80
N THR A 115 -3.91 -11.89 -19.29
CA THR A 115 -5.10 -12.66 -19.68
C THR A 115 -4.79 -13.77 -20.70
N ALA A 116 -3.93 -13.48 -21.68
CA ALA A 116 -3.57 -14.47 -22.71
C ALA A 116 -2.79 -15.65 -22.13
N ALA A 117 -1.78 -15.36 -21.28
CA ALA A 117 -0.99 -16.39 -20.63
C ALA A 117 -1.82 -17.22 -19.65
N VAL A 118 -2.67 -16.56 -18.85
CA VAL A 118 -3.56 -17.22 -17.89
C VAL A 118 -4.54 -18.16 -18.60
N LYS A 119 -5.27 -17.69 -19.62
CA LYS A 119 -6.20 -18.52 -20.39
C LYS A 119 -5.54 -19.77 -20.98
N LYS A 120 -4.34 -19.57 -21.54
CA LYS A 120 -3.54 -20.70 -22.07
C LYS A 120 -3.19 -21.69 -20.97
N ALA A 121 -2.75 -21.23 -19.81
CA ALA A 121 -2.32 -22.10 -18.72
C ALA A 121 -3.47 -22.85 -18.06
N ILE A 122 -4.62 -22.20 -17.86
CA ILE A 122 -5.81 -22.86 -17.30
C ILE A 122 -6.57 -23.74 -18.32
N GLY A 123 -6.24 -23.60 -19.62
CA GLY A 123 -6.91 -24.36 -20.71
C GLY A 123 -8.35 -23.91 -20.96
N SER A 124 -8.65 -22.63 -20.83
CA SER A 124 -10.00 -22.05 -20.97
C SER A 124 -9.95 -20.67 -21.60
N ASP A 125 -10.91 -20.38 -22.48
CA ASP A 125 -11.07 -19.04 -23.06
C ASP A 125 -11.77 -18.04 -22.12
N LYS A 126 -12.20 -18.52 -20.94
CA LYS A 126 -12.82 -17.69 -19.90
C LYS A 126 -12.00 -17.75 -18.63
N LEU A 127 -11.90 -16.61 -17.94
CA LEU A 127 -11.40 -16.53 -16.56
C LEU A 127 -12.50 -17.06 -15.61
N PRO A 128 -12.15 -17.48 -14.38
CA PRO A 128 -13.15 -17.82 -13.37
C PRO A 128 -14.05 -16.62 -13.06
N ASP A 129 -15.29 -16.88 -12.64
CA ASP A 129 -16.26 -15.83 -12.28
C ASP A 129 -15.74 -14.96 -11.12
N ASN A 130 -15.02 -15.57 -10.17
CA ASN A 130 -14.25 -14.86 -9.17
C ASN A 130 -12.76 -14.92 -9.58
N GLU A 131 -12.23 -13.85 -10.14
CA GLU A 131 -10.85 -13.80 -10.61
C GLU A 131 -9.82 -13.99 -9.49
N TRP A 132 -10.20 -13.77 -8.22
CA TRP A 132 -9.33 -14.05 -7.07
C TRP A 132 -9.02 -15.54 -6.91
N ASP A 133 -9.81 -16.44 -7.54
CA ASP A 133 -9.49 -17.86 -7.60
C ASP A 133 -8.14 -18.12 -8.28
N LEU A 134 -7.72 -17.26 -9.21
CA LEU A 134 -6.42 -17.37 -9.87
C LEU A 134 -5.23 -17.34 -8.91
N VAL A 135 -5.41 -16.77 -7.72
CA VAL A 135 -4.33 -16.61 -6.75
C VAL A 135 -4.61 -17.25 -5.39
N PHE A 136 -5.88 -17.57 -5.07
CA PHE A 136 -6.26 -18.15 -3.78
C PHE A 136 -6.86 -19.56 -3.85
N ASN A 137 -7.13 -20.09 -5.06
CA ASN A 137 -7.65 -21.45 -5.22
C ASN A 137 -6.57 -22.37 -5.81
N PRO A 138 -6.19 -23.48 -5.12
CA PRO A 138 -5.19 -24.43 -5.60
C PRO A 138 -5.50 -25.05 -6.97
N GLU A 139 -6.77 -25.14 -7.36
CA GLU A 139 -7.17 -25.64 -8.66
C GLU A 139 -6.61 -24.80 -9.81
N TYR A 140 -6.51 -23.48 -9.60
CA TYR A 140 -5.99 -22.53 -10.58
C TYR A 140 -4.50 -22.27 -10.37
N THR A 141 -4.07 -22.06 -9.11
CA THR A 141 -2.68 -21.70 -8.83
C THR A 141 -1.70 -22.78 -9.27
N SER A 142 -2.08 -24.06 -9.12
CA SER A 142 -1.26 -25.19 -9.61
C SER A 142 -1.01 -25.14 -11.11
N LYS A 143 -1.97 -24.71 -11.91
CA LYS A 143 -1.85 -24.54 -13.37
C LYS A 143 -1.04 -23.28 -13.73
N LEU A 144 -1.10 -22.27 -12.90
CA LEU A 144 -0.45 -20.98 -13.11
C LEU A 144 0.98 -20.92 -12.56
N LYS A 145 1.42 -21.92 -11.83
CA LYS A 145 2.74 -21.99 -11.22
C LYS A 145 3.89 -21.71 -12.20
N SER A 146 3.78 -22.22 -13.44
CA SER A 146 4.77 -22.01 -14.49
C SER A 146 4.73 -20.60 -15.08
N CYS A 147 3.57 -19.92 -15.03
CA CYS A 147 3.42 -18.54 -15.48
C CYS A 147 4.05 -17.53 -14.51
N GLY A 148 4.10 -17.90 -13.23
CA GLY A 148 4.62 -17.07 -12.16
C GLY A 148 3.54 -16.21 -11.51
N ILE A 149 3.16 -16.57 -10.28
CA ILE A 149 2.28 -15.78 -9.41
C ILE A 149 3.17 -15.00 -8.46
N SER A 150 2.96 -13.69 -8.35
CA SER A 150 3.68 -12.82 -7.41
C SER A 150 2.71 -12.12 -6.47
N PHE A 151 3.08 -12.02 -5.21
CA PHE A 151 2.34 -11.30 -4.17
C PHE A 151 3.18 -10.15 -3.63
N PHE A 152 2.52 -9.12 -3.11
CA PHE A 152 3.20 -8.18 -2.23
C PHE A 152 3.71 -8.88 -0.97
N ASP A 153 4.91 -8.51 -0.54
CA ASP A 153 5.48 -8.95 0.73
C ASP A 153 5.06 -7.98 1.85
N SER A 154 3.75 -7.89 2.06
CA SER A 154 3.15 -7.05 3.08
C SER A 154 1.91 -7.75 3.66
N PRO A 155 1.98 -8.25 4.90
CA PRO A 155 0.85 -8.89 5.55
C PRO A 155 -0.37 -7.97 5.68
N VAL A 156 -0.16 -6.67 5.93
CA VAL A 156 -1.25 -5.68 6.08
C VAL A 156 -2.03 -5.46 4.79
N GLU A 157 -1.43 -5.75 3.63
CA GLU A 157 -2.08 -5.69 2.33
C GLU A 157 -2.71 -7.03 1.93
N GLN A 158 -2.09 -8.14 2.31
CA GLN A 158 -2.52 -9.48 1.86
C GLN A 158 -3.66 -10.07 2.71
N PHE A 159 -3.62 -9.89 4.03
CA PHE A 159 -4.63 -10.47 4.91
C PHE A 159 -6.05 -9.94 4.67
N PRO A 160 -6.29 -8.62 4.44
CA PRO A 160 -7.60 -8.12 4.07
C PRO A 160 -8.18 -8.77 2.81
N LEU A 161 -7.35 -9.03 1.79
CA LEU A 161 -7.76 -9.71 0.57
C LEU A 161 -8.13 -11.17 0.83
N ALA A 162 -7.29 -11.88 1.59
CA ALA A 162 -7.52 -13.26 1.96
C ALA A 162 -8.77 -13.42 2.83
N LEU A 163 -8.97 -12.54 3.81
CA LEU A 163 -10.18 -12.51 4.64
C LEU A 163 -11.43 -12.31 3.80
N LYS A 164 -11.41 -11.31 2.90
CA LYS A 164 -12.54 -11.06 2.00
C LYS A 164 -12.83 -12.25 1.10
N TYR A 165 -11.79 -12.90 0.57
CA TYR A 165 -11.93 -14.07 -0.29
C TYR A 165 -12.63 -15.24 0.43
N ILE A 166 -12.34 -15.48 1.70
CA ILE A 166 -13.00 -16.52 2.52
C ILE A 166 -14.30 -16.04 3.17
N GLY A 167 -14.84 -14.89 2.77
CA GLY A 167 -16.13 -14.36 3.25
C GLY A 167 -16.10 -13.77 4.65
N LYS A 168 -14.92 -13.35 5.13
CA LYS A 168 -14.74 -12.66 6.41
C LYS A 168 -14.66 -11.15 6.23
N ASP A 169 -14.82 -10.43 7.35
CA ASP A 169 -14.55 -8.98 7.37
C ASP A 169 -13.07 -8.73 7.07
N PRO A 170 -12.73 -7.97 6.00
CA PRO A 170 -11.34 -7.66 5.66
C PRO A 170 -10.58 -6.91 6.77
N ASN A 171 -11.30 -6.28 7.70
CA ASN A 171 -10.71 -5.59 8.85
C ASN A 171 -10.78 -6.42 10.15
N SER A 172 -11.08 -7.70 10.06
CA SER A 172 -11.13 -8.55 11.25
C SER A 172 -9.77 -8.69 11.92
N GLU A 173 -9.73 -8.40 13.21
CA GLU A 173 -8.58 -8.64 14.10
C GLU A 173 -8.73 -9.91 14.94
N LYS A 174 -9.79 -10.70 14.70
CA LYS A 174 -10.05 -11.92 15.44
C LYS A 174 -9.03 -13.00 15.09
N PRO A 175 -8.38 -13.62 16.10
CA PRO A 175 -7.38 -14.67 15.85
C PRO A 175 -7.90 -15.80 14.95
N GLU A 176 -9.14 -16.27 15.17
CA GLU A 176 -9.75 -17.35 14.40
C GLU A 176 -9.94 -17.00 12.91
N ASP A 177 -10.26 -15.74 12.60
CA ASP A 177 -10.40 -15.29 11.21
C ASP A 177 -9.02 -15.17 10.52
N LEU A 178 -8.04 -14.64 11.24
CA LEU A 178 -6.65 -14.54 10.75
C LEU A 178 -6.03 -15.93 10.53
N GLU A 179 -6.28 -16.88 11.44
CA GLU A 179 -5.83 -18.27 11.30
C GLU A 179 -6.48 -18.95 10.09
N ALA A 180 -7.79 -18.72 9.84
CA ALA A 180 -8.50 -19.24 8.68
C ALA A 180 -7.93 -18.67 7.36
N ALA A 181 -7.66 -17.35 7.30
CA ALA A 181 -7.03 -16.72 6.15
C ALA A 181 -5.61 -17.26 5.91
N ALA A 182 -4.81 -17.39 6.97
CA ALA A 182 -3.46 -17.97 6.88
C ALA A 182 -3.49 -19.44 6.43
N ALA A 183 -4.46 -20.23 6.90
CA ALA A 183 -4.62 -21.61 6.47
C ALA A 183 -4.95 -21.70 4.98
N MET A 184 -5.87 -20.86 4.47
CA MET A 184 -6.17 -20.77 3.05
C MET A 184 -4.93 -20.37 2.24
N MET A 185 -4.20 -19.32 2.62
CA MET A 185 -3.00 -18.88 1.92
C MET A 185 -1.90 -19.95 1.89
N LYS A 186 -1.78 -20.76 2.94
CA LYS A 186 -0.84 -21.90 2.98
C LYS A 186 -1.14 -22.94 1.90
N THR A 187 -2.40 -23.13 1.49
CA THR A 187 -2.76 -24.09 0.45
C THR A 187 -2.16 -23.75 -0.91
N VAL A 188 -1.97 -22.45 -1.19
CA VAL A 188 -1.43 -21.95 -2.46
C VAL A 188 0.03 -21.53 -2.37
N ARG A 189 0.62 -21.48 -1.17
CA ARG A 189 1.98 -20.96 -0.94
C ARG A 189 3.03 -21.60 -1.84
N GLY A 190 2.92 -22.90 -2.10
CA GLY A 190 3.86 -23.66 -2.94
C GLY A 190 3.83 -23.29 -4.42
N ASP A 191 2.78 -22.60 -4.88
CA ASP A 191 2.59 -22.18 -6.26
C ASP A 191 2.98 -20.72 -6.48
N ILE A 192 3.17 -19.95 -5.39
CA ILE A 192 3.59 -18.55 -5.47
C ILE A 192 5.09 -18.50 -5.75
N LYS A 193 5.46 -17.89 -6.87
CA LYS A 193 6.84 -17.77 -7.32
C LYS A 193 7.64 -16.80 -6.45
N ARG A 194 6.99 -15.70 -6.02
CA ARG A 194 7.68 -14.63 -5.31
C ARG A 194 6.73 -13.84 -4.41
N PHE A 195 7.27 -13.39 -3.29
CA PHE A 195 6.77 -12.26 -2.52
C PHE A 195 7.77 -11.11 -2.69
N SER A 196 7.30 -9.91 -2.99
CA SER A 196 8.15 -8.75 -3.23
C SER A 196 7.41 -7.47 -2.91
N SER A 197 8.09 -6.53 -2.25
CA SER A 197 7.61 -5.17 -2.00
C SER A 197 8.24 -4.14 -2.93
N SER A 198 9.23 -4.57 -3.76
CA SER A 198 9.94 -3.70 -4.71
C SER A 198 10.10 -4.35 -6.08
N GLY A 199 10.40 -3.56 -7.10
CA GLY A 199 10.65 -4.03 -8.47
C GLY A 199 9.43 -4.70 -9.13
N TYR A 200 8.22 -4.37 -8.69
CA TYR A 200 6.98 -4.94 -9.22
C TYR A 200 6.58 -4.37 -10.58
N ILE A 201 7.16 -3.25 -10.98
CA ILE A 201 6.96 -2.66 -12.32
C ILE A 201 7.72 -3.46 -13.38
N ASP A 202 8.86 -4.03 -13.03
CA ASP A 202 9.75 -4.78 -13.92
C ASP A 202 9.46 -6.29 -13.99
N ASN A 203 8.31 -6.72 -13.43
CA ASN A 203 8.01 -8.15 -13.21
C ASN A 203 6.88 -8.70 -14.05
#